data_8d5188517e37b2ec5be317455b8604a9
#
_entry.id   8d5188517e37b2ec5be317455b8604a9
#
_cell.length_a   1.000
_cell.length_b   1.000
_cell.length_c   1.000
_cell.angle_alpha   90.00
_cell.angle_beta   90.00
_cell.angle_gamma   90.00
#
_symmetry.space_group_name_H-M   'P 1'
#
loop_
_entity.id
_entity.type
_entity.pdbx_description
1 polymer ?
#
loop_
_entity_poly.entity_id
_entity_poly.type
_entity_poly.pdbx_seq_one_letter_code
_entity_poly.pdbx_strand_id
1 'polypeptide(L)'
;MQGPDSASRPARAAPVRPGCPGPGADRSRRIAIWLTAAVASAGLSATVDLKPRPLWVWNLSASSPLGLYRVSAAGEPKPGSMVVAWLPPAMRRLAAERHYLPANVPLVKRVGAAGNDRVCAAGRSIFINGRLAARRRVEDWAGRAMPWWEGCHRLVRGESFLLSRRGPASFDGRYIGITTAGSILGEARLIWPG
;
A
#
# COMPACT_ATOMS: atom_id res chain seq x y z
N MET A 1 -80.13 -18.43 66.07
CA MET A 1 -78.75 -18.67 66.39
C MET A 1 -78.03 -18.88 65.04
N GLN A 2 -77.32 -17.88 64.65
CA GLN A 2 -76.67 -17.76 63.35
C GLN A 2 -75.42 -18.61 63.31
N GLY A 3 -75.24 -19.39 62.23
CA GLY A 3 -74.01 -20.05 61.91
C GLY A 3 -73.15 -19.16 60.97
N PRO A 4 -71.86 -19.26 60.99
CA PRO A 4 -70.97 -18.29 60.38
C PRO A 4 -70.68 -18.54 58.90
N ASP A 5 -70.46 -17.41 58.24
CA ASP A 5 -70.07 -17.21 56.85
C ASP A 5 -68.92 -18.06 56.37
N SER A 6 -69.08 -18.68 55.19
CA SER A 6 -68.03 -19.33 54.42
C SER A 6 -67.40 -18.30 53.46
N ALA A 7 -66.30 -17.71 53.87
CA ALA A 7 -65.53 -16.83 53.04
C ALA A 7 -64.79 -17.62 51.93
N SER A 8 -65.17 -17.43 50.68
CA SER A 8 -64.56 -17.99 49.49
C SER A 8 -63.20 -17.28 49.21
N ARG A 9 -62.11 -18.02 49.29
CA ARG A 9 -60.79 -17.59 48.92
C ARG A 9 -60.68 -17.42 47.38
N PRO A 10 -60.17 -16.29 46.91
CA PRO A 10 -59.88 -16.14 45.45
C PRO A 10 -58.79 -17.09 44.98
N ALA A 11 -59.04 -17.75 43.87
CA ALA A 11 -58.07 -18.63 43.20
C ALA A 11 -56.85 -17.85 42.79
N ARG A 12 -55.66 -18.26 43.25
CA ARG A 12 -54.36 -17.74 42.83
C ARG A 12 -54.13 -18.10 41.33
N ALA A 13 -54.02 -17.09 40.48
CA ALA A 13 -53.61 -17.28 39.08
C ALA A 13 -52.25 -17.96 39.02
N ALA A 14 -52.15 -19.04 38.28
CA ALA A 14 -50.88 -19.75 38.04
C ALA A 14 -49.91 -18.87 37.23
N PRO A 15 -48.62 -18.86 37.54
CA PRO A 15 -47.65 -18.09 36.79
C PRO A 15 -47.55 -18.66 35.35
N VAL A 16 -47.68 -17.76 34.35
CA VAL A 16 -47.45 -18.05 32.94
C VAL A 16 -45.99 -18.43 32.78
N ARG A 17 -45.68 -19.67 32.46
CA ARG A 17 -44.34 -20.12 32.13
C ARG A 17 -43.96 -19.52 30.78
N PRO A 18 -42.83 -18.82 30.67
CA PRO A 18 -42.31 -18.40 29.35
C PRO A 18 -42.11 -19.66 28.50
N GLY A 19 -42.73 -19.68 27.32
CA GLY A 19 -42.62 -20.79 26.38
C GLY A 19 -41.18 -21.07 26.01
N CYS A 20 -40.73 -22.31 26.17
CA CYS A 20 -39.41 -22.74 25.65
C CYS A 20 -39.38 -22.51 24.14
N PRO A 21 -38.32 -21.87 23.60
CA PRO A 21 -38.18 -21.73 22.15
C PRO A 21 -38.10 -23.11 21.53
N GLY A 22 -38.95 -23.38 20.54
CA GLY A 22 -39.01 -24.67 19.86
C GLY A 22 -37.68 -24.99 19.12
N PRO A 23 -37.35 -26.27 18.92
CA PRO A 23 -36.07 -26.72 18.35
C PRO A 23 -35.75 -26.17 16.94
N GLY A 24 -36.70 -25.62 16.21
CA GLY A 24 -36.54 -25.01 14.91
C GLY A 24 -35.93 -23.59 14.96
N ALA A 25 -36.21 -22.82 16.02
CA ALA A 25 -35.71 -21.46 16.19
C ALA A 25 -34.20 -21.43 16.51
N ASP A 26 -33.68 -22.45 17.16
CA ASP A 26 -32.26 -22.57 17.50
C ASP A 26 -31.42 -22.96 16.28
N ARG A 27 -31.97 -23.81 15.40
CA ARG A 27 -31.28 -24.22 14.17
C ARG A 27 -31.16 -23.08 13.15
N SER A 28 -32.21 -22.31 12.93
CA SER A 28 -32.19 -21.15 12.03
C SER A 28 -31.25 -20.06 12.54
N ARG A 29 -31.21 -19.81 13.84
CA ARG A 29 -30.30 -18.87 14.48
C ARG A 29 -28.81 -19.31 14.32
N ARG A 30 -28.51 -20.57 14.51
CA ARG A 30 -27.14 -21.14 14.28
C ARG A 30 -26.75 -20.99 12.83
N ILE A 31 -27.62 -21.31 11.88
CA ILE A 31 -27.36 -21.15 10.46
C ILE A 31 -27.08 -19.67 10.12
N ALA A 32 -27.88 -18.74 10.64
CA ALA A 32 -27.66 -17.30 10.44
C ALA A 32 -26.32 -16.85 11.00
N ILE A 33 -25.92 -17.31 12.18
CA ILE A 33 -24.60 -16.99 12.77
C ILE A 33 -23.45 -17.52 11.91
N TRP A 34 -23.55 -18.74 11.43
CA TRP A 34 -22.51 -19.32 10.56
C TRP A 34 -22.43 -18.62 9.21
N LEU A 35 -23.57 -18.23 8.61
CA LEU A 35 -23.58 -17.46 7.37
C LEU A 35 -22.98 -16.06 7.55
N THR A 36 -23.31 -15.36 8.62
CA THR A 36 -22.71 -14.04 8.89
C THR A 36 -21.23 -14.15 9.18
N ALA A 37 -20.78 -15.17 9.90
CA ALA A 37 -19.35 -15.42 10.13
C ALA A 37 -18.61 -15.75 8.82
N ALA A 38 -19.20 -16.56 7.95
CA ALA A 38 -18.62 -16.90 6.65
C ALA A 38 -18.52 -15.68 5.73
N VAL A 39 -19.56 -14.84 5.66
CA VAL A 39 -19.55 -13.59 4.87
C VAL A 39 -18.51 -12.61 5.43
N ALA A 40 -18.44 -12.45 6.75
CA ALA A 40 -17.44 -11.59 7.39
C ALA A 40 -16.01 -12.09 7.12
N SER A 41 -15.77 -13.41 7.22
CA SER A 41 -14.46 -14.00 6.93
C SER A 41 -14.08 -13.85 5.45
N ALA A 42 -15.03 -14.06 4.53
CA ALA A 42 -14.80 -13.87 3.10
C ALA A 42 -14.51 -12.39 2.77
N GLY A 43 -15.24 -11.46 3.39
CA GLY A 43 -15.00 -10.03 3.26
C GLY A 43 -13.60 -9.63 3.76
N LEU A 44 -13.19 -10.17 4.91
CA LEU A 44 -11.86 -9.93 5.47
C LEU A 44 -10.75 -10.49 4.59
N SER A 45 -10.93 -11.70 4.06
CA SER A 45 -9.97 -12.32 3.14
C SER A 45 -9.84 -11.53 1.83
N ALA A 46 -10.96 -11.05 1.26
CA ALA A 46 -10.96 -10.22 0.08
C ALA A 46 -10.16 -8.92 0.25
N THR A 47 -10.13 -8.32 1.44
CA THR A 47 -9.33 -7.11 1.71
C THR A 47 -7.83 -7.37 1.68
N VAL A 48 -7.38 -8.58 1.99
CA VAL A 48 -5.97 -8.98 1.94
C VAL A 48 -5.51 -9.20 0.49
N ASP A 49 -6.38 -9.80 -0.34
CA ASP A 49 -6.06 -10.13 -1.74
C ASP A 49 -6.15 -8.92 -2.67
N LEU A 50 -7.05 -7.98 -2.41
CA LEU A 50 -7.31 -6.82 -3.26
C LEU A 50 -6.20 -5.76 -3.24
N LYS A 51 -5.14 -5.85 -2.45
CA LYS A 51 -4.02 -4.88 -2.36
C LYS A 51 -4.43 -3.47 -2.82
N PRO A 52 -5.32 -2.79 -2.09
CA PRO A 52 -5.85 -1.50 -2.52
C PRO A 52 -4.70 -0.51 -2.72
N ARG A 53 -4.78 0.28 -3.79
CA ARG A 53 -3.82 1.35 -4.01
C ARG A 53 -3.94 2.36 -2.88
N PRO A 54 -2.82 2.80 -2.27
CA PRO A 54 -2.90 3.83 -1.23
C PRO A 54 -3.43 5.12 -1.85
N LEU A 55 -4.45 5.72 -1.23
CA LEU A 55 -4.97 7.03 -1.62
C LEU A 55 -4.09 8.17 -1.11
N TRP A 56 -3.36 7.91 -0.03
CA TRP A 56 -2.53 8.87 0.69
C TRP A 56 -1.21 8.21 1.06
N VAL A 57 -0.12 8.93 0.91
CA VAL A 57 1.22 8.49 1.32
C VAL A 57 1.92 9.62 2.04
N TRP A 58 2.37 9.34 3.26
CA TRP A 58 3.23 10.26 3.99
C TRP A 58 4.69 9.98 3.64
N ASN A 59 5.37 10.94 3.03
CA ASN A 59 6.78 10.82 2.69
C ASN A 59 7.65 11.45 3.78
N LEU A 60 8.43 10.62 4.45
CA LEU A 60 9.45 11.01 5.44
C LEU A 60 10.88 11.02 4.83
N SER A 61 11.03 10.61 3.57
CA SER A 61 12.34 10.52 2.93
C SER A 61 12.73 11.84 2.30
N ALA A 62 13.89 12.38 2.70
CA ALA A 62 14.44 13.61 2.16
C ALA A 62 14.79 13.56 0.66
N SER A 63 14.70 12.39 0.01
CA SER A 63 14.93 12.22 -1.43
C SER A 63 13.83 12.84 -2.32
N SER A 64 12.68 13.16 -1.73
CA SER A 64 11.57 13.91 -2.32
C SER A 64 11.07 14.93 -1.29
N PRO A 65 10.28 15.95 -1.65
CA PRO A 65 9.70 16.86 -0.67
C PRO A 65 8.99 16.08 0.43
N LEU A 66 9.24 16.44 1.68
CA LEU A 66 8.58 15.82 2.84
C LEU A 66 7.12 16.22 2.87
N GLY A 67 6.25 15.35 3.38
CA GLY A 67 4.84 15.68 3.60
C GLY A 67 3.86 14.63 3.08
N LEU A 68 2.57 15.01 3.10
CA LEU A 68 1.46 14.18 2.71
C LEU A 68 1.18 14.31 1.19
N TYR A 69 1.16 13.19 0.52
CA TYR A 69 0.84 13.09 -0.90
C TYR A 69 -0.51 12.42 -1.11
N ARG A 70 -1.33 13.02 -1.96
CA ARG A 70 -2.49 12.35 -2.54
C ARG A 70 -2.02 11.53 -3.74
N VAL A 71 -2.47 10.28 -3.81
CA VAL A 71 -2.17 9.36 -4.90
C VAL A 71 -3.40 9.22 -5.78
N SER A 72 -3.28 9.55 -7.04
CA SER A 72 -4.32 9.35 -8.06
C SER A 72 -3.97 8.17 -8.96
N ALA A 73 -4.96 7.65 -9.68
CA ALA A 73 -4.70 6.58 -10.64
C ALA A 73 -3.56 6.97 -11.59
N ALA A 74 -2.64 6.04 -11.85
CA ALA A 74 -1.55 6.29 -12.78
C ALA A 74 -2.11 6.40 -14.20
N GLY A 75 -1.95 7.60 -14.78
CA GLY A 75 -1.88 7.74 -16.23
C GLY A 75 -0.50 7.31 -16.73
N GLU A 76 -0.18 7.66 -17.96
CA GLU A 76 1.18 7.51 -18.47
C GLU A 76 2.11 8.50 -17.75
N PRO A 77 3.15 8.03 -17.01
CA PRO A 77 4.00 8.93 -16.23
C PRO A 77 4.76 9.88 -17.16
N LYS A 78 4.71 11.17 -16.85
CA LYS A 78 5.42 12.20 -17.62
C LYS A 78 6.70 12.63 -16.92
N PRO A 79 7.79 12.92 -17.65
CA PRO A 79 8.99 13.50 -17.07
C PRO A 79 8.65 14.73 -16.22
N GLY A 80 9.16 14.77 -15.00
CA GLY A 80 8.88 15.85 -14.04
C GLY A 80 7.76 15.56 -13.05
N SER A 81 6.80 14.67 -13.35
CA SER A 81 5.75 14.30 -12.39
C SER A 81 6.32 13.50 -11.21
N MET A 82 5.59 13.49 -10.10
CA MET A 82 5.90 12.64 -8.95
C MET A 82 5.03 11.38 -9.00
N VAL A 83 5.60 10.25 -8.64
CA VAL A 83 4.89 8.97 -8.60
C VAL A 83 5.17 8.22 -7.30
N VAL A 84 4.20 7.39 -6.92
CA VAL A 84 4.39 6.35 -5.91
C VAL A 84 4.63 5.03 -6.62
N ALA A 85 5.71 4.35 -6.27
CA ALA A 85 6.09 3.11 -6.93
C ALA A 85 6.65 2.08 -5.95
N TRP A 86 6.44 0.80 -6.25
CA TRP A 86 7.12 -0.28 -5.56
C TRP A 86 8.52 -0.53 -6.15
N LEU A 87 9.46 -0.80 -5.28
CA LEU A 87 10.73 -1.39 -5.69
C LEU A 87 10.51 -2.81 -6.23
N PRO A 88 11.32 -3.26 -7.20
CA PRO A 88 11.38 -4.68 -7.56
C PRO A 88 11.64 -5.54 -6.31
N PRO A 89 11.11 -6.78 -6.22
CA PRO A 89 11.18 -7.59 -5.00
C PRO A 89 12.58 -7.75 -4.42
N ALA A 90 13.60 -7.98 -5.26
CA ALA A 90 14.98 -8.09 -4.82
C ALA A 90 15.52 -6.78 -4.23
N MET A 91 15.23 -5.66 -4.88
CA MET A 91 15.64 -4.32 -4.41
C MET A 91 14.91 -3.90 -3.15
N ARG A 92 13.65 -4.35 -2.97
CA ARG A 92 12.85 -4.11 -1.78
C ARG A 92 13.45 -4.82 -0.56
N ARG A 93 13.85 -6.08 -0.71
CA ARG A 93 14.56 -6.83 0.35
C ARG A 93 15.86 -6.16 0.72
N LEU A 94 16.70 -5.86 -0.26
CA LEU A 94 17.98 -5.17 -0.05
C LEU A 94 17.79 -3.82 0.65
N ALA A 95 16.79 -3.03 0.23
CA ALA A 95 16.51 -1.74 0.86
C ALA A 95 16.09 -1.87 2.31
N ALA A 96 15.31 -2.90 2.65
CA ALA A 96 14.89 -3.18 4.03
C ALA A 96 16.05 -3.66 4.89
N GLU A 97 16.84 -4.62 4.40
CA GLU A 97 18.03 -5.14 5.08
C GLU A 97 19.08 -4.05 5.36
N ARG A 98 19.18 -3.09 4.46
CA ARG A 98 20.13 -1.97 4.60
C ARG A 98 19.54 -0.73 5.28
N HIS A 99 18.31 -0.80 5.75
CA HIS A 99 17.60 0.30 6.40
C HIS A 99 17.44 1.56 5.52
N TYR A 100 17.38 1.41 4.19
CA TYR A 100 17.09 2.51 3.27
C TYR A 100 15.60 2.82 3.23
N LEU A 101 14.75 1.76 3.22
CA LEU A 101 13.30 1.85 3.17
C LEU A 101 12.69 0.54 3.71
N PRO A 102 11.68 0.58 4.59
CA PRO A 102 10.97 -0.62 5.01
C PRO A 102 10.33 -1.36 3.82
N ALA A 103 10.29 -2.70 3.87
CA ALA A 103 9.81 -3.52 2.76
C ALA A 103 8.35 -3.28 2.37
N ASN A 104 7.53 -2.80 3.31
CA ASN A 104 6.11 -2.52 3.14
C ASN A 104 5.81 -1.05 2.78
N VAL A 105 6.84 -0.24 2.49
CA VAL A 105 6.69 1.18 2.16
C VAL A 105 7.06 1.41 0.69
N PRO A 106 6.17 2.01 -0.12
CA PRO A 106 6.49 2.39 -1.49
C PRO A 106 7.37 3.65 -1.53
N LEU A 107 8.10 3.82 -2.64
CA LEU A 107 8.87 5.04 -2.92
C LEU A 107 7.96 6.17 -3.38
N VAL A 108 8.30 7.40 -2.99
CA VAL A 108 7.84 8.62 -3.68
C VAL A 108 9.01 9.20 -4.45
N LYS A 109 8.93 9.24 -5.78
CA LYS A 109 10.03 9.70 -6.64
C LYS A 109 9.52 10.52 -7.81
N ARG A 110 10.42 11.35 -8.36
CA ARG A 110 10.17 12.08 -9.60
C ARG A 110 10.47 11.20 -10.81
N VAL A 111 9.65 11.30 -11.83
CA VAL A 111 9.93 10.72 -13.15
C VAL A 111 11.03 11.57 -13.79
N GLY A 112 12.21 11.00 -13.96
CA GLY A 112 13.34 11.64 -14.62
C GLY A 112 13.28 11.50 -16.13
N ALA A 113 12.80 10.34 -16.61
CA ALA A 113 12.61 10.03 -18.02
C ALA A 113 11.44 9.05 -18.19
N ALA A 114 10.74 9.11 -19.33
CA ALA A 114 9.65 8.23 -19.71
C ALA A 114 9.53 8.19 -21.24
N GLY A 115 8.77 7.26 -21.75
CA GLY A 115 8.45 6.99 -23.16
C GLY A 115 9.43 7.58 -24.19
N ASN A 116 10.06 6.76 -25.01
CA ASN A 116 11.05 7.13 -26.03
C ASN A 116 12.36 7.79 -25.54
N ASP A 117 12.47 8.24 -24.28
CA ASP A 117 13.72 8.74 -23.72
C ASP A 117 14.79 7.65 -23.69
N ARG A 118 16.04 8.03 -23.88
CA ARG A 118 17.20 7.14 -23.77
C ARG A 118 17.90 7.37 -22.44
N VAL A 119 18.01 6.34 -21.63
CA VAL A 119 18.74 6.38 -20.37
C VAL A 119 19.99 5.52 -20.49
N CYS A 120 21.14 6.07 -20.13
CA CYS A 120 22.43 5.37 -20.16
C CYS A 120 23.10 5.46 -18.80
N ALA A 121 23.74 4.36 -18.39
CA ALA A 121 24.64 4.32 -17.26
C ALA A 121 26.05 4.00 -17.77
N ALA A 122 27.02 4.83 -17.43
CA ALA A 122 28.42 4.66 -17.77
C ALA A 122 29.27 5.01 -16.54
N GLY A 123 29.89 4.00 -15.93
CA GLY A 123 30.62 4.16 -14.68
C GLY A 123 29.75 4.84 -13.61
N ARG A 124 30.20 5.93 -13.06
CA ARG A 124 29.47 6.68 -12.01
C ARG A 124 28.41 7.65 -12.55
N SER A 125 28.21 7.72 -13.85
CA SER A 125 27.38 8.74 -14.49
C SER A 125 26.12 8.14 -15.09
N ILE A 126 24.99 8.81 -14.89
CA ILE A 126 23.70 8.50 -15.51
C ILE A 126 23.36 9.62 -16.48
N PHE A 127 23.03 9.27 -17.70
CA PHE A 127 22.66 10.19 -18.77
C PHE A 127 21.22 9.96 -19.19
N ILE A 128 20.52 11.04 -19.48
CA ILE A 128 19.18 11.03 -20.09
C ILE A 128 19.29 11.83 -21.39
N ASN A 129 18.99 11.21 -22.51
CA ASN A 129 19.08 11.80 -23.85
C ASN A 129 20.44 12.47 -24.13
N GLY A 130 21.52 11.78 -23.71
CA GLY A 130 22.89 12.23 -23.87
C GLY A 130 23.36 13.31 -22.89
N ARG A 131 22.48 13.82 -22.02
CA ARG A 131 22.84 14.82 -21.01
C ARG A 131 23.09 14.16 -19.66
N LEU A 132 24.13 14.57 -18.95
CA LEU A 132 24.41 14.11 -17.59
C LEU A 132 23.23 14.49 -16.67
N ALA A 133 22.52 13.48 -16.17
CA ALA A 133 21.33 13.67 -15.31
C ALA A 133 21.67 13.46 -13.84
N ALA A 134 22.57 12.52 -13.51
CA ALA A 134 22.97 12.24 -12.14
C ALA A 134 24.31 11.55 -12.05
N ARG A 135 24.88 11.57 -10.86
CA ARG A 135 26.00 10.70 -10.46
C ARG A 135 25.55 9.70 -9.42
N ARG A 136 26.16 8.53 -9.36
CA ARG A 136 25.92 7.48 -8.38
C ARG A 136 27.16 7.18 -7.56
N ARG A 137 26.96 6.63 -6.37
CA ARG A 137 28.04 6.18 -5.49
C ARG A 137 28.34 4.71 -5.77
N VAL A 138 29.57 4.29 -5.54
CA VAL A 138 29.96 2.87 -5.60
C VAL A 138 29.53 2.15 -4.35
N GLU A 139 29.56 2.86 -3.22
CA GLU A 139 29.27 2.35 -1.90
C GLU A 139 28.24 3.23 -1.17
N ASP A 140 27.51 2.64 -0.26
CA ASP A 140 26.64 3.36 0.67
C ASP A 140 27.44 3.99 1.83
N TRP A 141 26.72 4.57 2.79
CA TRP A 141 27.34 5.20 3.96
C TRP A 141 28.03 4.20 4.91
N ALA A 142 27.71 2.91 4.81
CA ALA A 142 28.32 1.82 5.59
C ALA A 142 29.42 1.08 4.82
N GLY A 143 29.88 1.61 3.68
CA GLY A 143 30.92 0.98 2.85
C GLY A 143 30.44 -0.25 2.06
N ARG A 144 29.13 -0.49 1.96
CA ARG A 144 28.58 -1.63 1.23
C ARG A 144 28.38 -1.28 -0.23
N ALA A 145 28.80 -2.17 -1.14
CA ALA A 145 28.66 -1.95 -2.58
C ALA A 145 27.19 -1.71 -2.98
N MET A 146 26.95 -0.66 -3.76
CA MET A 146 25.62 -0.35 -4.28
C MET A 146 25.27 -1.25 -5.46
N PRO A 147 23.97 -1.57 -5.70
CA PRO A 147 23.54 -2.23 -6.92
C PRO A 147 24.01 -1.46 -8.14
N TRP A 148 24.36 -2.19 -9.21
CA TRP A 148 24.99 -1.60 -10.36
C TRP A 148 24.41 -2.13 -11.66
N TRP A 149 24.25 -1.26 -12.64
CA TRP A 149 23.88 -1.60 -14.00
C TRP A 149 24.66 -0.71 -14.98
N GLU A 150 24.85 -1.17 -16.21
CA GLU A 150 25.61 -0.46 -17.25
C GLU A 150 24.86 -0.55 -18.59
N GLY A 151 25.23 0.34 -19.49
CA GLY A 151 24.69 0.39 -20.85
C GLY A 151 23.56 1.40 -21.01
N CYS A 152 22.92 1.34 -22.18
CA CYS A 152 21.85 2.26 -22.56
C CYS A 152 20.56 1.49 -22.81
N HIS A 153 19.44 2.08 -22.36
CA HIS A 153 18.10 1.57 -22.60
C HIS A 153 17.23 2.71 -23.16
N ARG A 154 16.50 2.43 -24.25
CA ARG A 154 15.45 3.33 -24.76
C ARG A 154 14.14 2.91 -24.10
N LEU A 155 13.55 3.81 -23.32
CA LEU A 155 12.31 3.55 -22.63
C LEU A 155 11.18 3.32 -23.63
N VAL A 156 10.45 2.23 -23.43
CA VAL A 156 9.22 1.96 -24.19
C VAL A 156 8.00 2.44 -23.39
N ARG A 157 6.83 2.38 -24.03
CA ARG A 157 5.57 2.77 -23.37
C ARG A 157 5.37 1.96 -22.08
N GLY A 158 5.03 2.65 -20.99
CA GLY A 158 4.86 2.04 -19.67
C GLY A 158 6.17 1.86 -18.88
N GLU A 159 7.31 2.26 -19.43
CA GLU A 159 8.58 2.32 -18.71
C GLU A 159 8.90 3.75 -18.28
N SER A 160 9.52 3.87 -17.13
CA SER A 160 9.95 5.14 -16.55
C SER A 160 11.29 4.99 -15.85
N PHE A 161 12.06 6.05 -15.82
CA PHE A 161 13.26 6.15 -15.02
C PHE A 161 13.02 7.12 -13.86
N LEU A 162 13.00 6.59 -12.65
CA LEU A 162 12.73 7.37 -11.45
C LEU A 162 14.03 7.94 -10.90
N LEU A 163 14.09 9.26 -10.75
CA LEU A 163 15.32 9.95 -10.35
C LEU A 163 15.02 11.08 -9.35
N SER A 164 15.71 11.05 -8.20
CA SER A 164 15.70 12.16 -7.26
C SER A 164 16.66 13.26 -7.71
N ARG A 165 16.26 14.51 -7.59
CA ARG A 165 17.15 15.66 -7.77
C ARG A 165 18.06 15.89 -6.56
N ARG A 166 17.79 15.28 -5.42
CA ARG A 166 18.55 15.46 -4.18
C ARG A 166 19.66 14.40 -4.07
N GLY A 167 20.87 14.80 -4.46
CA GLY A 167 22.12 14.14 -4.16
C GLY A 167 22.32 12.68 -4.65
N PRO A 168 23.54 12.20 -4.64
CA PRO A 168 23.89 10.85 -5.12
C PRO A 168 23.50 9.72 -4.16
N ALA A 169 23.10 10.03 -2.93
CA ALA A 169 22.72 9.06 -1.91
C ALA A 169 21.28 8.53 -2.04
N SER A 170 20.47 9.08 -2.97
CA SER A 170 19.11 8.63 -3.16
C SER A 170 19.05 7.24 -3.80
N PHE A 171 18.39 6.28 -3.14
CA PHE A 171 18.13 4.97 -3.69
C PHE A 171 16.99 5.04 -4.70
N ASP A 172 17.32 5.07 -5.99
CA ASP A 172 16.42 5.29 -7.11
C ASP A 172 16.96 4.64 -8.40
N GLY A 173 16.48 5.05 -9.56
CA GLY A 173 16.88 4.50 -10.86
C GLY A 173 18.37 4.42 -11.12
N ARG A 174 19.21 5.22 -10.42
CA ARG A 174 20.67 5.11 -10.48
C ARG A 174 21.15 3.70 -10.14
N TYR A 175 20.43 3.01 -9.24
CA TYR A 175 20.77 1.70 -8.69
C TYR A 175 19.80 0.60 -9.09
N ILE A 176 18.53 0.96 -9.28
CA ILE A 176 17.44 0.02 -9.58
C ILE A 176 17.22 -0.14 -11.10
N GLY A 177 17.66 0.83 -11.91
CA GLY A 177 17.39 0.85 -13.34
C GLY A 177 15.97 1.33 -13.67
N ILE A 178 15.36 0.69 -14.65
CA ILE A 178 14.06 1.05 -15.22
C ILE A 178 12.91 0.56 -14.31
N THR A 179 11.88 1.37 -14.21
CA THR A 179 10.63 1.04 -13.49
C THR A 179 9.51 0.83 -14.48
N THR A 180 8.82 -0.30 -14.40
CA THR A 180 7.69 -0.63 -15.27
C THR A 180 6.36 -0.09 -14.73
N ALA A 181 5.37 0.08 -15.60
CA ALA A 181 4.03 0.56 -15.23
C ALA A 181 3.38 -0.25 -14.12
N GLY A 182 3.57 -1.59 -14.10
CA GLY A 182 3.03 -2.46 -13.06
C GLY A 182 3.59 -2.19 -11.65
N SER A 183 4.74 -1.52 -11.56
CA SER A 183 5.33 -1.11 -10.29
C SER A 183 4.84 0.27 -9.82
N ILE A 184 4.24 1.07 -10.69
CA ILE A 184 3.75 2.42 -10.37
C ILE A 184 2.33 2.33 -9.83
N LEU A 185 2.14 2.73 -8.58
CA LEU A 185 0.85 2.72 -7.89
C LEU A 185 -0.03 3.89 -8.33
N GLY A 186 0.57 5.04 -8.60
CA GLY A 186 -0.15 6.23 -9.00
C GLY A 186 0.73 7.47 -9.12
N GLU A 187 0.14 8.55 -9.65
CA GLU A 187 0.73 9.87 -9.63
C GLU A 187 0.56 10.49 -8.24
N ALA A 188 1.63 11.11 -7.72
CA ALA A 188 1.69 11.67 -6.38
C ALA A 188 1.67 13.19 -6.43
N ARG A 189 0.68 13.82 -5.79
CA ARG A 189 0.60 15.28 -5.63
C ARG A 189 0.79 15.63 -4.16
N LEU A 190 1.79 16.46 -3.86
CA LEU A 190 1.99 16.99 -2.51
C LEU A 190 0.82 17.92 -2.17
N ILE A 191 0.16 17.64 -1.03
CA ILE A 191 -0.99 18.43 -0.56
C ILE A 191 -0.69 19.11 0.77
N TRP A 192 0.20 18.56 1.56
CA TRP A 192 0.65 19.13 2.82
C TRP A 192 2.16 18.98 2.96
N PRO A 193 2.96 20.06 2.91
CA PRO A 193 4.39 19.99 3.18
C PRO A 193 4.62 19.70 4.67
N GLY A 194 5.62 18.82 4.96
CA GLY A 194 6.05 18.49 6.31
C GLY A 194 7.27 19.29 6.74
#